data_3c634cde941b8bbce4a2563e2c27beae
#
_entry.id   3c634cde941b8bbce4a2563e2c27beae
#
_cell.length_a   1.000
_cell.length_b   1.000
_cell.length_c   1.000
_cell.angle_alpha   90.00
_cell.angle_beta   90.00
_cell.angle_gamma   90.00
#
_symmetry.space_group_name_H-M   'P 1'
#
loop_
_entity.id
_entity.type
_entity.pdbx_description
1 polymer ?
#
loop_
_entity_poly.entity_id
_entity_poly.type
_entity_poly.pdbx_seq_one_letter_code
_entity_poly.pdbx_strand_id
1 'polypeptide(L)'
;SLFTACSDDDNLTDSITPAPESENFFANGMTFASQPGVRSITFTAGRAWQAALDEPGANNWCIVTPTRGEAGTVTVSITVNENESDDTRNVHLNLIAGSAQKSFTISQTPKPIVIPEGLSYSLEEPDADRPLTIYYRAASSSLLYNYQGTVYAHTGIICEGSWSYVQSEWNENTDKCKMSKLDNNVWTLTLSPSIRQWYSSEKTPVKKLGFVLRNEDGSCLLYT
;
A
#
# COMPACT_ATOMS: atom_id res chain seq x y z
N SER A 1 49.38 -50.50 -10.32
CA SER A 1 48.15 -50.07 -9.64
C SER A 1 47.62 -48.84 -10.32
N LEU A 2 46.59 -49.02 -11.13
CA LEU A 2 45.83 -47.93 -11.71
C LEU A 2 44.83 -47.46 -10.65
N PHE A 3 44.92 -46.22 -10.25
CA PHE A 3 43.80 -45.53 -9.55
C PHE A 3 42.94 -44.92 -10.63
N THR A 4 41.80 -45.48 -10.82
CA THR A 4 40.70 -44.86 -11.59
C THR A 4 40.03 -43.92 -10.58
N ALA A 5 40.25 -42.62 -10.72
CA ALA A 5 39.37 -41.65 -10.09
C ALA A 5 38.05 -41.66 -10.87
N CYS A 6 37.03 -42.27 -10.30
CA CYS A 6 35.66 -41.99 -10.71
C CYS A 6 35.33 -40.55 -10.30
N SER A 7 35.25 -39.67 -11.25
CA SER A 7 34.54 -38.38 -11.06
C SER A 7 33.05 -38.69 -11.20
N ASP A 8 32.34 -38.69 -10.07
CA ASP A 8 30.88 -38.77 -10.02
C ASP A 8 30.19 -37.47 -10.45
N ASP A 9 30.78 -36.74 -11.38
CA ASP A 9 30.29 -35.41 -11.81
C ASP A 9 29.32 -35.46 -12.99
N ASP A 10 28.99 -36.66 -13.49
CA ASP A 10 28.30 -36.83 -14.78
C ASP A 10 26.76 -36.71 -14.73
N ASN A 11 26.15 -36.31 -13.62
CA ASN A 11 24.69 -36.25 -13.53
C ASN A 11 24.14 -34.93 -12.98
N LEU A 12 24.93 -33.86 -12.91
CA LEU A 12 24.46 -32.55 -12.44
C LEU A 12 23.79 -31.80 -13.61
N THR A 13 22.58 -31.39 -13.45
CA THR A 13 21.80 -30.65 -14.45
C THR A 13 21.63 -29.21 -14.07
N ASP A 14 21.70 -28.31 -15.04
CA ASP A 14 21.34 -26.91 -14.85
C ASP A 14 19.82 -26.80 -14.79
N SER A 15 19.27 -26.97 -13.60
CA SER A 15 17.81 -26.94 -13.39
C SER A 15 17.41 -26.38 -12.03
N ILE A 16 16.30 -25.68 -12.02
CA ILE A 16 15.57 -25.24 -10.82
C ILE A 16 14.09 -25.54 -11.04
N THR A 17 13.57 -26.50 -10.29
CA THR A 17 12.18 -26.94 -10.39
C THR A 17 11.45 -26.61 -9.09
N PRO A 18 10.51 -25.62 -9.09
CA PRO A 18 9.71 -25.34 -7.93
C PRO A 18 8.88 -26.56 -7.50
N ALA A 19 8.72 -26.77 -6.21
CA ALA A 19 7.75 -27.72 -5.68
C ALA A 19 6.31 -27.20 -5.93
N PRO A 20 5.30 -28.08 -6.04
CA PRO A 20 3.92 -27.68 -6.38
C PRO A 20 3.37 -26.56 -5.49
N GLU A 21 3.64 -26.59 -4.20
CA GLU A 21 3.22 -25.57 -3.24
C GLU A 21 3.89 -24.20 -3.44
N SER A 22 5.00 -24.18 -4.16
CA SER A 22 5.78 -22.97 -4.44
C SER A 22 5.59 -22.39 -5.84
N GLU A 23 5.00 -23.16 -6.78
CA GLU A 23 4.81 -22.75 -8.18
C GLU A 23 4.09 -21.40 -8.31
N ASN A 24 3.07 -21.17 -7.46
CA ASN A 24 2.31 -19.94 -7.50
C ASN A 24 3.17 -18.70 -7.21
N PHE A 25 4.18 -18.81 -6.34
CA PHE A 25 5.07 -17.68 -6.04
C PHE A 25 5.97 -17.34 -7.23
N PHE A 26 6.45 -18.34 -7.96
CA PHE A 26 7.25 -18.13 -9.16
C PHE A 26 6.42 -17.57 -10.32
N ALA A 27 5.12 -17.87 -10.37
CA ALA A 27 4.22 -17.36 -11.41
C ALA A 27 3.69 -15.94 -11.10
N ASN A 28 3.34 -15.65 -9.85
CA ASN A 28 2.57 -14.48 -9.46
C ASN A 28 3.25 -13.57 -8.42
N GLY A 29 4.46 -13.95 -7.93
CA GLY A 29 5.13 -13.27 -6.86
C GLY A 29 4.64 -13.66 -5.46
N MET A 30 5.28 -13.09 -4.44
CA MET A 30 4.98 -13.32 -3.03
C MET A 30 4.67 -12.00 -2.36
N THR A 31 3.46 -11.85 -1.82
CA THR A 31 3.04 -10.61 -1.15
C THR A 31 2.93 -10.82 0.36
N PHE A 32 3.54 -9.91 1.11
CA PHE A 32 3.43 -9.78 2.57
C PHE A 32 2.55 -8.59 2.93
N ALA A 33 1.88 -8.68 4.08
CA ALA A 33 1.31 -7.51 4.73
C ALA A 33 2.45 -6.60 5.27
N SER A 34 2.11 -5.39 5.71
CA SER A 34 3.08 -4.44 6.30
C SER A 34 3.77 -4.97 7.56
N GLN A 35 3.14 -5.86 8.31
CA GLN A 35 3.69 -6.46 9.52
C GLN A 35 4.83 -7.43 9.20
N PRO A 36 5.73 -7.69 10.17
CA PRO A 36 6.76 -8.72 10.02
C PRO A 36 6.13 -10.06 9.65
N GLY A 37 6.79 -10.79 8.76
CA GLY A 37 6.28 -12.08 8.30
C GLY A 37 7.35 -13.02 7.80
N VAL A 38 7.02 -14.31 7.77
CA VAL A 38 7.88 -15.36 7.24
C VAL A 38 7.08 -16.21 6.28
N ARG A 39 7.64 -16.49 5.11
CA ARG A 39 7.16 -17.47 4.15
C ARG A 39 8.32 -18.29 3.62
N SER A 40 8.03 -19.43 3.02
CA SER A 40 9.05 -20.31 2.46
C SER A 40 8.71 -20.68 1.02
N ILE A 41 9.76 -20.95 0.27
CA ILE A 41 9.68 -21.62 -1.03
C ILE A 41 10.47 -22.92 -0.97
N THR A 42 9.99 -23.95 -1.64
CA THR A 42 10.68 -25.21 -1.83
C THR A 42 10.93 -25.43 -3.32
N PHE A 43 12.14 -25.84 -3.68
CA PHE A 43 12.52 -26.18 -5.04
C PHE A 43 13.58 -27.28 -5.06
N THR A 44 13.73 -27.94 -6.19
CA THR A 44 14.83 -28.87 -6.43
C THR A 44 15.81 -28.23 -7.40
N ALA A 45 17.08 -28.16 -7.00
CA ALA A 45 18.17 -27.72 -7.84
C ALA A 45 18.96 -28.93 -8.34
N GLY A 46 19.26 -28.97 -9.63
CA GLY A 46 20.02 -30.04 -10.25
C GLY A 46 21.53 -29.97 -9.98
N ARG A 47 22.02 -28.88 -9.40
CA ARG A 47 23.39 -28.63 -9.00
C ARG A 47 23.47 -27.58 -7.89
N ALA A 48 24.68 -27.22 -7.45
CA ALA A 48 24.90 -26.16 -6.49
C ALA A 48 24.23 -24.86 -6.95
N TRP A 49 23.54 -24.19 -6.04
CA TRP A 49 22.67 -23.05 -6.31
C TRP A 49 22.98 -21.86 -5.40
N GLN A 50 22.53 -20.69 -5.80
CA GLN A 50 22.58 -19.45 -5.03
C GLN A 50 21.26 -18.68 -5.17
N ALA A 51 20.94 -17.91 -4.13
CA ALA A 51 19.83 -16.96 -4.08
C ALA A 51 20.35 -15.57 -3.78
N ALA A 52 19.86 -14.56 -4.48
CA ALA A 52 20.23 -13.16 -4.26
C ALA A 52 19.05 -12.24 -4.50
N LEU A 53 18.97 -11.18 -3.73
CA LEU A 53 18.07 -10.05 -3.99
C LEU A 53 18.75 -9.11 -4.99
N ASP A 54 17.98 -8.54 -5.91
CA ASP A 54 18.50 -7.69 -7.00
C ASP A 54 18.80 -6.25 -6.58
N GLU A 55 18.28 -5.79 -5.42
CA GLU A 55 18.50 -4.43 -4.94
C GLU A 55 19.51 -4.37 -3.79
N PRO A 56 20.55 -3.51 -3.90
CA PRO A 56 21.42 -3.20 -2.78
C PRO A 56 20.60 -2.60 -1.61
N GLY A 57 20.76 -3.16 -0.42
CA GLY A 57 20.03 -2.70 0.76
C GLY A 57 18.69 -3.39 1.00
N ALA A 58 18.17 -4.17 0.08
CA ALA A 58 16.95 -4.97 0.32
C ALA A 58 17.11 -5.94 1.50
N ASN A 59 18.32 -6.41 1.77
CA ASN A 59 18.65 -7.24 2.95
C ASN A 59 18.35 -6.56 4.32
N ASN A 60 18.12 -5.25 4.33
CA ASN A 60 17.73 -4.55 5.54
C ASN A 60 16.29 -4.84 5.96
N TRP A 61 15.45 -5.27 5.02
CA TRP A 61 14.04 -5.54 5.29
C TRP A 61 13.55 -6.91 4.83
N CYS A 62 14.27 -7.56 3.88
CA CYS A 62 13.94 -8.87 3.32
C CYS A 62 15.15 -9.79 3.45
N ILE A 63 15.05 -10.80 4.29
CA ILE A 63 16.12 -11.74 4.61
C ILE A 63 15.78 -13.08 3.99
N VAL A 64 16.71 -13.63 3.21
CA VAL A 64 16.58 -14.93 2.55
C VAL A 64 17.58 -15.91 3.17
N THR A 65 17.13 -17.09 3.60
CA THR A 65 17.99 -18.09 4.25
C THR A 65 17.52 -19.52 3.93
N PRO A 66 18.42 -20.41 3.50
CA PRO A 66 19.82 -20.15 3.09
C PRO A 66 19.90 -19.42 1.75
N THR A 67 21.07 -18.81 1.46
CA THR A 67 21.33 -18.13 0.18
C THR A 67 22.12 -18.97 -0.82
N ARG A 68 22.54 -20.17 -0.44
CA ARG A 68 23.25 -21.12 -1.31
C ARG A 68 23.14 -22.55 -0.74
N GLY A 69 23.37 -23.51 -1.61
CA GLY A 69 23.42 -24.94 -1.23
C GLY A 69 23.88 -25.81 -2.37
N GLU A 70 23.93 -27.11 -2.11
CA GLU A 70 24.26 -28.16 -3.08
C GLU A 70 23.02 -28.59 -3.87
N ALA A 71 23.20 -29.50 -4.84
CA ALA A 71 22.11 -30.13 -5.57
C ALA A 71 21.13 -30.84 -4.63
N GLY A 72 19.85 -30.81 -4.99
CA GLY A 72 18.80 -31.47 -4.23
C GLY A 72 17.60 -30.57 -3.92
N THR A 73 16.65 -31.09 -3.16
CA THR A 73 15.47 -30.35 -2.73
C THR A 73 15.81 -29.53 -1.49
N VAL A 74 15.47 -28.26 -1.55
CA VAL A 74 15.74 -27.28 -0.49
C VAL A 74 14.54 -26.41 -0.22
N THR A 75 14.36 -26.03 1.03
CA THR A 75 13.41 -24.99 1.47
C THR A 75 14.18 -23.74 1.86
N VAL A 76 13.81 -22.62 1.24
CA VAL A 76 14.39 -21.31 1.53
C VAL A 76 13.33 -20.48 2.26
N SER A 77 13.70 -19.92 3.39
CA SER A 77 12.86 -19.04 4.19
C SER A 77 13.08 -17.58 3.75
N ILE A 78 12.00 -16.84 3.63
CA ILE A 78 11.96 -15.42 3.30
C ILE A 78 11.29 -14.71 4.47
N THR A 79 12.05 -13.89 5.17
CA THR A 79 11.60 -13.12 6.33
C THR A 79 11.58 -11.65 5.98
N VAL A 80 10.47 -10.96 6.25
CA VAL A 80 10.37 -9.51 6.08
C VAL A 80 10.18 -8.82 7.42
N ASN A 81 10.84 -7.68 7.60
CA ASN A 81 10.63 -6.77 8.72
C ASN A 81 9.39 -5.90 8.47
N GLU A 82 8.88 -5.21 9.48
CA GLU A 82 7.77 -4.27 9.34
C GLU A 82 8.05 -3.20 8.27
N ASN A 83 7.03 -2.94 7.44
CA ASN A 83 7.04 -1.80 6.52
C ASN A 83 6.30 -0.63 7.20
N GLU A 84 7.07 0.31 7.73
CA GLU A 84 6.53 1.51 8.37
C GLU A 84 6.27 2.66 7.40
N SER A 85 6.60 2.48 6.10
CA SER A 85 6.38 3.50 5.09
C SER A 85 4.95 3.48 4.53
N ASP A 86 4.55 4.57 3.92
CA ASP A 86 3.27 4.71 3.23
C ASP A 86 3.29 4.11 1.81
N ASP A 87 4.44 3.53 1.41
CA ASP A 87 4.64 2.96 0.09
C ASP A 87 4.82 1.45 0.13
N THR A 88 4.34 0.77 -0.92
CA THR A 88 4.68 -0.62 -1.19
C THR A 88 6.16 -0.73 -1.54
N ARG A 89 6.87 -1.68 -0.93
CA ARG A 89 8.25 -1.99 -1.30
C ARG A 89 8.33 -3.35 -1.99
N ASN A 90 9.21 -3.45 -2.97
CA ASN A 90 9.37 -4.63 -3.81
C ASN A 90 10.85 -4.96 -3.95
N VAL A 91 11.16 -6.23 -4.16
CA VAL A 91 12.49 -6.73 -4.52
C VAL A 91 12.32 -8.03 -5.31
N HIS A 92 13.23 -8.34 -6.22
CA HIS A 92 13.25 -9.63 -6.91
C HIS A 92 14.22 -10.58 -6.21
N LEU A 93 13.74 -11.78 -5.93
CA LEU A 93 14.60 -12.89 -5.55
C LEU A 93 15.01 -13.66 -6.81
N ASN A 94 16.31 -13.73 -7.03
CA ASN A 94 16.90 -14.49 -8.14
C ASN A 94 17.54 -15.78 -7.62
N LEU A 95 17.20 -16.90 -8.20
CA LEU A 95 17.80 -18.22 -7.95
C LEU A 95 18.59 -18.63 -9.18
N ILE A 96 19.80 -19.10 -8.98
CA ILE A 96 20.72 -19.53 -10.05
C ILE A 96 21.30 -20.89 -9.69
N ALA A 97 21.26 -21.84 -10.65
CA ALA A 97 21.91 -23.15 -10.57
C ALA A 97 22.56 -23.48 -11.92
N GLY A 98 23.85 -23.20 -12.05
CA GLY A 98 24.55 -23.23 -13.35
C GLY A 98 24.01 -22.17 -14.30
N SER A 99 23.48 -22.57 -15.45
CA SER A 99 22.82 -21.69 -16.41
C SER A 99 21.31 -21.53 -16.16
N ALA A 100 20.71 -22.35 -15.30
CA ALA A 100 19.31 -22.23 -14.95
C ALA A 100 19.08 -21.05 -14.01
N GLN A 101 18.05 -20.26 -14.32
CA GLN A 101 17.62 -19.12 -13.53
C GLN A 101 16.11 -19.14 -13.30
N LYS A 102 15.70 -18.77 -12.11
CA LYS A 102 14.31 -18.51 -11.73
C LYS A 102 14.27 -17.26 -10.87
N SER A 103 13.25 -16.45 -11.07
CA SER A 103 13.04 -15.25 -10.23
C SER A 103 11.57 -15.01 -9.96
N PHE A 104 11.27 -14.31 -8.90
CA PHE A 104 9.95 -13.77 -8.62
C PHE A 104 10.04 -12.51 -7.75
N THR A 105 8.99 -11.70 -7.79
CA THR A 105 8.88 -10.49 -6.99
C THR A 105 8.41 -10.80 -5.58
N ILE A 106 9.07 -10.24 -4.59
CA ILE A 106 8.62 -10.17 -3.20
C ILE A 106 8.12 -8.75 -2.99
N SER A 107 6.84 -8.62 -2.62
CA SER A 107 6.18 -7.35 -2.35
C SER A 107 5.75 -7.27 -0.90
N GLN A 108 5.83 -6.09 -0.30
CA GLN A 108 5.24 -5.86 1.01
C GLN A 108 4.40 -4.60 0.98
N THR A 109 3.14 -4.72 1.43
CA THR A 109 2.19 -3.60 1.44
C THR A 109 2.64 -2.48 2.37
N PRO A 110 2.17 -1.24 2.15
CA PRO A 110 2.45 -0.13 3.05
C PRO A 110 1.81 -0.33 4.41
N LYS A 111 2.25 0.47 5.38
CA LYS A 111 1.60 0.58 6.68
C LYS A 111 0.13 0.97 6.50
N PRO A 112 -0.82 0.30 7.16
CA PRO A 112 -2.21 0.70 7.11
C PRO A 112 -2.39 2.13 7.63
N ILE A 113 -3.09 2.98 6.88
CA ILE A 113 -3.45 4.31 7.35
C ILE A 113 -4.44 4.14 8.50
N VAL A 114 -4.05 4.55 9.70
CA VAL A 114 -4.92 4.61 10.86
C VAL A 114 -5.67 5.94 10.81
N ILE A 115 -6.93 5.91 10.39
CA ILE A 115 -7.79 7.10 10.39
C ILE A 115 -8.49 7.14 11.75
N PRO A 116 -8.22 8.16 12.59
CA PRO A 116 -8.87 8.30 13.88
C PRO A 116 -10.37 8.61 13.71
N GLU A 117 -11.16 8.37 14.75
CA GLU A 117 -12.56 8.77 14.81
C GLU A 117 -12.71 10.29 14.69
N GLY A 118 -13.71 10.74 13.95
CA GLY A 118 -13.93 12.14 13.63
C GLY A 118 -13.20 12.59 12.37
N LEU A 119 -12.85 13.86 12.35
CA LEU A 119 -12.19 14.51 11.23
C LEU A 119 -10.67 14.41 11.35
N SER A 120 -10.01 14.03 10.27
CA SER A 120 -8.55 14.00 10.18
C SER A 120 -8.08 14.34 8.77
N TYR A 121 -6.77 14.53 8.59
CA TYR A 121 -6.18 15.02 7.34
C TYR A 121 -4.96 14.20 6.95
N SER A 122 -4.67 14.18 5.64
CA SER A 122 -3.48 13.52 5.09
C SER A 122 -2.16 14.21 5.45
N LEU A 123 -2.21 15.45 5.94
CA LEU A 123 -1.06 16.23 6.37
C LEU A 123 -1.26 16.67 7.81
N GLU A 124 -0.25 16.52 8.65
CA GLU A 124 -0.26 16.99 10.03
C GLU A 124 -0.38 18.52 10.10
N GLU A 125 0.34 19.21 9.21
CA GLU A 125 0.25 20.65 9.01
C GLU A 125 -0.23 20.96 7.58
N PRO A 126 -1.53 21.18 7.36
CA PRO A 126 -2.06 21.51 6.05
C PRO A 126 -1.53 22.86 5.54
N ASP A 127 -1.14 22.89 4.25
CA ASP A 127 -0.69 24.06 3.54
C ASP A 127 -1.65 24.35 2.38
N ALA A 128 -2.09 25.61 2.24
CA ALA A 128 -3.03 26.04 1.22
C ALA A 128 -2.56 25.80 -0.22
N ASP A 129 -1.26 25.72 -0.44
CA ASP A 129 -0.66 25.53 -1.77
C ASP A 129 -0.31 24.05 -2.07
N ARG A 130 -0.73 23.14 -1.19
CA ARG A 130 -0.56 21.70 -1.35
C ARG A 130 -1.93 20.98 -1.41
N PRO A 131 -1.99 19.77 -2.03
CA PRO A 131 -3.18 18.95 -1.97
C PRO A 131 -3.43 18.47 -0.53
N LEU A 132 -4.70 18.29 -0.18
CA LEU A 132 -5.12 17.80 1.12
C LEU A 132 -6.22 16.75 0.94
N THR A 133 -6.07 15.58 1.53
CA THR A 133 -7.18 14.64 1.71
C THR A 133 -7.75 14.77 3.10
N ILE A 134 -9.06 14.95 3.16
CA ILE A 134 -9.85 15.01 4.38
C ILE A 134 -10.47 13.65 4.59
N TYR A 135 -10.36 13.12 5.79
CA TYR A 135 -10.98 11.87 6.22
C TYR A 135 -11.99 12.16 7.31
N TYR A 136 -13.11 11.50 7.24
CA TYR A 136 -14.08 11.45 8.33
C TYR A 136 -14.39 10.00 8.68
N ARG A 137 -14.04 9.57 9.90
CA ARG A 137 -14.46 8.28 10.46
C ARG A 137 -15.62 8.49 11.41
N ALA A 138 -16.75 7.87 11.08
CA ALA A 138 -17.95 7.97 11.88
C ALA A 138 -17.83 7.20 13.21
N ALA A 139 -18.09 7.88 14.32
CA ALA A 139 -18.34 7.26 15.60
C ALA A 139 -19.62 6.42 15.56
N SER A 140 -19.75 5.43 16.43
CA SER A 140 -20.97 4.60 16.53
C SER A 140 -22.23 5.38 16.87
N SER A 141 -22.10 6.57 17.45
CA SER A 141 -23.18 7.52 17.74
C SER A 141 -23.53 8.47 16.58
N SER A 142 -22.74 8.47 15.51
CA SER A 142 -22.93 9.36 14.36
C SER A 142 -24.04 8.86 13.44
N LEU A 143 -24.79 9.76 12.82
CA LEU A 143 -25.75 9.45 11.75
C LEU A 143 -25.07 8.85 10.50
N LEU A 144 -23.77 9.04 10.38
CA LEU A 144 -22.95 8.46 9.31
C LEU A 144 -22.46 7.03 9.62
N TYR A 145 -22.68 6.53 10.84
CA TYR A 145 -22.29 5.17 11.19
C TYR A 145 -23.13 4.14 10.41
N ASN A 146 -22.47 3.26 9.69
CA ASN A 146 -23.10 2.28 8.77
C ASN A 146 -24.00 2.90 7.68
N TYR A 147 -23.85 4.20 7.41
CA TYR A 147 -24.62 4.89 6.39
C TYR A 147 -24.28 4.35 4.99
N GLN A 148 -25.31 4.04 4.20
CA GLN A 148 -25.15 3.43 2.87
C GLN A 148 -25.43 4.40 1.71
N GLY A 149 -25.96 5.58 2.00
CA GLY A 149 -26.25 6.59 0.99
C GLY A 149 -25.03 7.40 0.55
N THR A 150 -25.24 8.28 -0.41
CA THR A 150 -24.20 9.20 -0.87
C THR A 150 -24.03 10.36 0.12
N VAL A 151 -22.79 10.73 0.38
CA VAL A 151 -22.43 11.85 1.25
C VAL A 151 -21.78 12.95 0.42
N TYR A 152 -22.20 14.18 0.66
CA TYR A 152 -21.66 15.39 0.06
C TYR A 152 -21.12 16.32 1.13
N ALA A 153 -20.01 16.98 0.83
CA ALA A 153 -19.44 18.02 1.68
C ALA A 153 -19.96 19.40 1.19
N HIS A 154 -20.82 20.03 1.98
CA HIS A 154 -21.05 21.48 1.81
C HIS A 154 -19.87 22.18 2.49
N THR A 155 -19.02 22.82 1.72
CA THR A 155 -17.71 23.30 2.20
C THR A 155 -17.31 24.63 1.60
N GLY A 156 -16.56 25.41 2.37
CA GLY A 156 -16.02 26.72 1.99
C GLY A 156 -14.86 27.13 2.88
N ILE A 157 -14.28 28.27 2.57
CA ILE A 157 -13.25 28.90 3.38
C ILE A 157 -13.94 29.81 4.40
N ILE A 158 -13.51 29.77 5.65
CA ILE A 158 -13.99 30.67 6.69
C ILE A 158 -13.09 31.91 6.71
N CYS A 159 -13.64 33.04 6.28
CA CYS A 159 -12.99 34.36 6.30
C CYS A 159 -13.71 35.26 7.29
N GLU A 160 -12.99 35.77 8.28
CA GLU A 160 -13.54 36.70 9.28
C GLU A 160 -14.86 36.23 9.94
N GLY A 161 -14.95 34.91 10.16
CA GLY A 161 -16.13 34.29 10.76
C GLY A 161 -17.28 33.96 9.79
N SER A 162 -17.15 34.32 8.53
CA SER A 162 -18.15 34.07 7.49
C SER A 162 -17.68 33.06 6.44
N TRP A 163 -18.61 32.32 5.88
CA TRP A 163 -18.34 31.38 4.80
C TRP A 163 -18.08 32.13 3.48
N SER A 164 -16.99 31.79 2.81
CA SER A 164 -16.59 32.31 1.50
C SER A 164 -16.15 31.17 0.61
N TYR A 165 -16.18 31.37 -0.69
CA TYR A 165 -15.77 30.37 -1.67
C TYR A 165 -16.50 29.00 -1.47
N VAL A 166 -17.77 29.04 -1.13
CA VAL A 166 -18.60 27.85 -1.01
C VAL A 166 -18.69 27.16 -2.37
N GLN A 167 -18.46 25.85 -2.42
CA GLN A 167 -18.27 25.13 -3.68
C GLN A 167 -19.54 24.61 -4.33
N SER A 168 -20.66 24.61 -3.61
CA SER A 168 -21.98 24.25 -4.13
C SER A 168 -23.06 24.89 -3.27
N GLU A 169 -24.22 25.16 -3.87
CA GLU A 169 -25.41 25.50 -3.10
C GLU A 169 -25.81 24.33 -2.20
N TRP A 170 -26.60 24.63 -1.14
CA TRP A 170 -26.94 23.61 -0.14
C TRP A 170 -27.60 22.36 -0.72
N ASN A 171 -28.46 22.53 -1.71
CA ASN A 171 -29.21 21.42 -2.32
C ASN A 171 -28.60 20.94 -3.65
N GLU A 172 -27.41 21.40 -3.98
CA GLU A 172 -26.73 21.04 -5.22
C GLU A 172 -25.75 19.88 -5.01
N ASN A 173 -26.00 18.77 -5.69
CA ASN A 173 -25.18 17.56 -5.63
C ASN A 173 -24.13 17.58 -6.74
N THR A 174 -22.99 18.22 -6.48
CA THR A 174 -21.86 18.28 -7.42
C THR A 174 -20.88 17.14 -7.20
N ASP A 175 -20.31 16.59 -8.27
CA ASP A 175 -19.29 15.56 -8.19
C ASP A 175 -18.04 16.05 -7.44
N LYS A 176 -17.73 17.34 -7.55
CA LYS A 176 -16.62 17.98 -6.83
C LYS A 176 -16.73 17.85 -5.32
N CYS A 177 -17.95 17.92 -4.79
CA CYS A 177 -18.23 17.88 -3.35
C CYS A 177 -18.65 16.48 -2.88
N LYS A 178 -18.77 15.51 -3.77
CA LYS A 178 -19.11 14.13 -3.45
C LYS A 178 -17.96 13.46 -2.71
N MET A 179 -18.24 12.93 -1.53
CA MET A 179 -17.24 12.18 -0.79
C MET A 179 -17.14 10.73 -1.28
N SER A 180 -15.94 10.23 -1.34
CA SER A 180 -15.66 8.83 -1.63
C SER A 180 -15.70 8.01 -0.36
N LYS A 181 -16.33 6.84 -0.39
CA LYS A 181 -16.35 5.90 0.72
C LYS A 181 -15.09 5.03 0.65
N LEU A 182 -14.22 5.17 1.64
CA LEU A 182 -12.97 4.41 1.72
C LEU A 182 -13.17 3.08 2.42
N ASP A 183 -14.03 3.06 3.45
CA ASP A 183 -14.39 1.90 4.25
C ASP A 183 -15.82 2.10 4.79
N ASN A 184 -16.41 1.10 5.46
CA ASN A 184 -17.81 1.13 5.91
C ASN A 184 -18.20 2.38 6.69
N ASN A 185 -17.28 2.96 7.45
CA ASN A 185 -17.53 4.12 8.28
C ASN A 185 -16.53 5.26 8.03
N VAL A 186 -15.87 5.26 6.85
CA VAL A 186 -14.86 6.26 6.49
C VAL A 186 -15.19 6.88 5.14
N TRP A 187 -15.30 8.21 5.13
CA TRP A 187 -15.45 9.01 3.93
C TRP A 187 -14.24 9.90 3.71
N THR A 188 -13.93 10.18 2.45
CA THR A 188 -12.79 11.01 2.06
C THR A 188 -13.19 12.04 1.01
N LEU A 189 -12.54 13.20 1.08
CA LEU A 189 -12.58 14.22 0.04
C LEU A 189 -11.18 14.74 -0.21
N THR A 190 -10.69 14.68 -1.46
CA THR A 190 -9.37 15.19 -1.81
C THR A 190 -9.47 16.53 -2.48
N LEU A 191 -8.83 17.52 -1.89
CA LEU A 191 -8.70 18.87 -2.41
C LEU A 191 -7.41 18.94 -3.25
N SER A 192 -7.53 18.84 -4.58
CA SER A 192 -6.41 18.75 -5.51
C SER A 192 -6.62 19.72 -6.68
N PRO A 193 -5.55 20.26 -7.27
CA PRO A 193 -4.12 20.05 -7.02
C PRO A 193 -3.57 20.77 -5.78
N SER A 194 -4.30 21.73 -5.22
CA SER A 194 -4.03 22.36 -3.93
C SER A 194 -5.35 22.82 -3.30
N ILE A 195 -5.35 23.09 -1.98
CA ILE A 195 -6.53 23.64 -1.29
C ILE A 195 -6.97 24.94 -1.97
N ARG A 196 -6.04 25.84 -2.22
CA ARG A 196 -6.31 27.15 -2.82
C ARG A 196 -6.95 27.05 -4.19
N GLN A 197 -6.39 26.21 -5.06
CA GLN A 197 -6.93 26.01 -6.40
C GLN A 197 -8.29 25.29 -6.38
N TRP A 198 -8.44 24.34 -5.49
CA TRP A 198 -9.71 23.61 -5.34
C TRP A 198 -10.87 24.55 -4.96
N TYR A 199 -10.62 25.55 -4.09
CA TYR A 199 -11.61 26.56 -3.71
C TYR A 199 -11.67 27.76 -4.69
N SER A 200 -10.77 27.86 -5.66
CA SER A 200 -10.62 29.03 -6.54
C SER A 200 -10.33 30.33 -5.75
N SER A 201 -9.51 30.22 -4.70
CA SER A 201 -9.24 31.30 -3.74
C SER A 201 -7.83 31.86 -3.86
N GLU A 202 -7.30 32.01 -5.08
CA GLU A 202 -5.88 32.26 -5.39
C GLU A 202 -5.19 33.37 -4.57
N LYS A 203 -5.93 34.40 -4.15
CA LYS A 203 -5.38 35.55 -3.43
C LYS A 203 -5.81 35.65 -1.97
N THR A 204 -6.76 34.82 -1.54
CA THR A 204 -7.31 34.89 -0.18
C THR A 204 -6.52 34.00 0.77
N PRO A 205 -6.09 34.49 1.94
CA PRO A 205 -5.46 33.64 2.96
C PRO A 205 -6.43 32.55 3.42
N VAL A 206 -6.05 31.29 3.25
CA VAL A 206 -6.82 30.12 3.73
C VAL A 206 -6.33 29.78 5.12
N LYS A 207 -7.10 30.17 6.13
CA LYS A 207 -6.76 29.90 7.54
C LYS A 207 -7.62 28.80 8.14
N LYS A 208 -8.86 28.66 7.66
CA LYS A 208 -9.83 27.72 8.19
C LYS A 208 -10.78 27.26 7.09
N LEU A 209 -11.09 25.99 7.06
CA LEU A 209 -12.11 25.39 6.20
C LEU A 209 -13.34 25.04 7.05
N GLY A 210 -14.52 25.22 6.47
CA GLY A 210 -15.77 24.79 7.06
C GLY A 210 -16.34 23.61 6.29
N PHE A 211 -16.90 22.65 7.01
CA PHE A 211 -17.53 21.47 6.42
C PHE A 211 -18.85 21.17 7.09
N VAL A 212 -19.85 20.86 6.29
CA VAL A 212 -21.08 20.20 6.71
C VAL A 212 -21.25 18.97 5.83
N LEU A 213 -21.35 17.81 6.41
CA LEU A 213 -21.63 16.58 5.68
C LEU A 213 -23.15 16.37 5.62
N ARG A 214 -23.67 16.16 4.42
CA ARG A 214 -25.09 16.00 4.15
C ARG A 214 -25.34 14.84 3.17
N ASN A 215 -26.55 14.33 3.15
CA ASN A 215 -27.01 13.38 2.17
C ASN A 215 -27.47 14.06 0.85
N GLU A 216 -27.96 13.25 -0.06
CA GLU A 216 -28.49 13.70 -1.37
C GLU A 216 -29.69 14.64 -1.25
N ASP A 217 -30.52 14.45 -0.21
CA ASP A 217 -31.73 15.23 0.03
C ASP A 217 -31.45 16.53 0.78
N GLY A 218 -30.20 16.83 1.09
CA GLY A 218 -29.81 18.01 1.86
C GLY A 218 -29.96 17.87 3.36
N SER A 219 -30.29 16.68 3.90
CA SER A 219 -30.30 16.45 5.34
C SER A 219 -28.87 16.47 5.89
N CYS A 220 -28.66 17.27 6.95
CA CYS A 220 -27.36 17.37 7.61
C CYS A 220 -27.07 16.07 8.38
N LEU A 221 -25.90 15.49 8.10
CA LEU A 221 -25.41 14.27 8.75
C LEU A 221 -24.32 14.60 9.79
N LEU A 222 -23.57 15.68 9.58
CA LEU A 222 -22.53 16.16 10.48
C LEU A 222 -22.26 17.64 10.23
N TYR A 223 -22.23 18.43 11.29
CA TYR A 223 -21.78 19.83 11.30
C TYR A 223 -20.43 19.93 12.03
N THR A 224 -19.40 20.47 11.38
CA THR A 224 -18.05 20.64 11.94
C THR A 224 -17.49 22.03 11.67
#